data_dbef98505bd1a0958b6fe0f2ae28a2ff
#
_entry.id   dbef98505bd1a0958b6fe0f2ae28a2ff
#
_cell.length_a   1.000
_cell.length_b   1.000
_cell.length_c   1.000
_cell.angle_alpha   90.00
_cell.angle_beta   90.00
_cell.angle_gamma   90.00
#
_symmetry.space_group_name_H-M   'P 1'
#
loop_
_entity.id
_entity.type
_entity.pdbx_description
1 polymer ?
#
loop_
_entity_poly.entity_id
_entity_poly.type
_entity_poly.pdbx_seq_one_letter_code
_entity_poly.pdbx_strand_id
1 'polypeptide(L)'
;MRATSGYQLTSARRSLNILFLDWANRGLNLWTIEQASESLTSNTGSFTLGTDTVNVLSAVIRDSSTGTDTDITIERISREEYLNVPDKSTQARPSQFYVERTNTPTVYLYPSTDKVYTFVYYRIRRIQDAGDYTNTADVNFRFLPCIVSGLAYQLSLKFAPDRVTTLKAIYEEDFARAASEDRDTASVSFVPDLGS
;
A
#
# COMPACT_ATOMS: atom_id res chain seq x y z
N MET A 1 17.00 -13.87 -34.26
CA MET A 1 16.66 -12.97 -33.12
C MET A 1 17.06 -11.55 -33.56
N ARG A 2 16.11 -10.61 -33.64
CA ARG A 2 16.46 -9.19 -33.85
C ARG A 2 17.06 -8.64 -32.57
N ALA A 3 18.20 -7.99 -32.65
CA ALA A 3 18.81 -7.31 -31.50
C ALA A 3 17.84 -6.25 -30.96
N THR A 4 17.52 -6.34 -29.68
CA THR A 4 16.65 -5.37 -28.99
C THR A 4 17.44 -4.07 -28.87
N SER A 5 16.97 -2.97 -29.45
CA SER A 5 17.62 -1.68 -29.30
C SER A 5 17.45 -1.13 -27.91
N GLY A 6 18.40 -0.31 -27.43
CA GLY A 6 18.29 0.34 -26.11
C GLY A 6 17.00 1.15 -25.93
N TYR A 7 16.48 1.72 -27.03
CA TYR A 7 15.17 2.41 -27.02
C TYR A 7 14.00 1.48 -26.73
N GLN A 8 13.99 0.26 -27.27
CA GLN A 8 12.94 -0.73 -27.04
C GLN A 8 12.94 -1.19 -25.57
N LEU A 9 14.12 -1.40 -24.99
CA LEU A 9 14.29 -1.74 -23.57
C LEU A 9 13.78 -0.62 -22.64
N THR A 10 14.16 0.62 -22.92
CA THR A 10 13.69 1.78 -22.15
C THR A 10 12.17 1.95 -22.26
N SER A 11 11.61 1.71 -23.45
CA SER A 11 10.16 1.75 -23.67
C SER A 11 9.42 0.65 -22.90
N ALA A 12 9.97 -0.58 -22.90
CA ALA A 12 9.42 -1.71 -22.19
C ALA A 12 9.40 -1.46 -20.67
N ARG A 13 10.50 -0.95 -20.10
CA ARG A 13 10.61 -0.59 -18.69
C ARG A 13 9.57 0.45 -18.27
N ARG A 14 9.43 1.52 -19.07
CA ARG A 14 8.41 2.55 -18.80
C ARG A 14 7.01 1.97 -18.87
N SER A 15 6.72 1.10 -19.83
CA SER A 15 5.44 0.44 -19.96
C SER A 15 5.15 -0.51 -18.80
N LEU A 16 6.17 -1.20 -18.28
CA LEU A 16 6.04 -2.05 -17.08
C LEU A 16 5.71 -1.24 -15.84
N ASN A 17 6.36 -0.10 -15.64
CA ASN A 17 6.05 0.79 -14.50
C ASN A 17 4.62 1.34 -14.59
N ILE A 18 4.15 1.69 -15.79
CA ILE A 18 2.74 2.10 -16.00
C ILE A 18 1.78 0.96 -15.64
N LEU A 19 2.11 -0.28 -16.00
CA LEU A 19 1.32 -1.46 -15.68
C LEU A 19 1.21 -1.66 -14.16
N PHE A 20 2.31 -1.52 -13.41
CA PHE A 20 2.29 -1.62 -11.95
C PHE A 20 1.47 -0.52 -11.29
N LEU A 21 1.52 0.71 -11.82
CA LEU A 21 0.66 1.79 -11.36
C LEU A 21 -0.84 1.51 -11.61
N ASP A 22 -1.16 0.93 -12.77
CA ASP A 22 -2.53 0.49 -13.08
C ASP A 22 -3.02 -0.58 -12.10
N TRP A 23 -2.16 -1.55 -11.76
CA TRP A 23 -2.50 -2.59 -10.78
C TRP A 23 -2.75 -2.03 -9.38
N ALA A 24 -1.95 -1.08 -8.94
CA ALA A 24 -2.16 -0.40 -7.67
C ALA A 24 -3.53 0.32 -7.62
N ASN A 25 -3.94 0.92 -8.74
CA ASN A 25 -5.26 1.56 -8.88
C ASN A 25 -6.42 0.54 -8.95
N ARG A 26 -6.16 -0.69 -9.40
CA ARG A 26 -7.16 -1.77 -9.42
C ARG A 26 -7.33 -2.46 -8.07
N GLY A 27 -6.60 -2.04 -7.04
CA GLY A 27 -6.75 -2.53 -5.67
C GLY A 27 -6.03 -3.86 -5.39
N LEU A 28 -5.05 -4.26 -6.20
CA LEU A 28 -4.19 -5.40 -5.91
C LEU A 28 -3.17 -5.02 -4.83
N ASN A 29 -3.45 -5.39 -3.60
CA ASN A 29 -2.67 -4.90 -2.46
C ASN A 29 -2.17 -5.99 -1.49
N LEU A 30 -2.58 -7.26 -1.61
CA LEU A 30 -2.30 -8.24 -0.56
C LEU A 30 -0.80 -8.43 -0.29
N TRP A 31 0.04 -8.56 -1.33
CA TRP A 31 1.49 -8.71 -1.14
C TRP A 31 2.22 -7.38 -0.90
N THR A 32 1.52 -6.25 -1.01
CA THR A 32 2.05 -4.93 -0.70
C THR A 32 1.68 -4.47 0.71
N ILE A 33 0.94 -5.30 1.46
CA ILE A 33 0.65 -5.05 2.87
C ILE A 33 1.81 -5.56 3.70
N GLU A 34 2.40 -4.68 4.46
CA GLU A 34 3.49 -5.00 5.37
C GLU A 34 3.33 -4.29 6.71
N GLN A 35 3.89 -4.91 7.75
CA GLN A 35 4.00 -4.28 9.05
C GLN A 35 5.23 -3.38 9.08
N ALA A 36 5.05 -2.18 9.59
CA ALA A 36 6.12 -1.23 9.83
C ALA A 36 5.99 -0.63 11.23
N SER A 37 7.06 -0.02 11.70
CA SER A 37 7.07 0.64 13.00
C SER A 37 7.86 1.93 12.97
N GLU A 38 7.43 2.91 13.77
CA GLU A 38 8.09 4.21 13.92
C GLU A 38 8.23 4.54 15.41
N SER A 39 9.44 4.92 15.80
CA SER A 39 9.71 5.34 17.18
C SER A 39 9.24 6.77 17.39
N LEU A 40 8.41 6.98 18.40
CA LEU A 40 7.87 8.27 18.76
C LEU A 40 8.55 8.77 20.04
N THR A 41 9.05 9.98 20.00
CA THR A 41 9.54 10.68 21.19
C THR A 41 8.39 11.33 21.94
N SER A 42 8.62 11.77 23.18
CA SER A 42 7.64 12.60 23.89
C SER A 42 7.31 13.87 23.10
N ASN A 43 6.06 14.31 23.16
CA ASN A 43 5.50 15.46 22.44
C ASN A 43 5.48 15.30 20.91
N THR A 44 5.39 14.06 20.42
CA THR A 44 5.19 13.83 18.99
C THR A 44 3.70 13.85 18.66
N GLY A 45 3.25 14.90 17.97
CA GLY A 45 1.87 15.03 17.46
C GLY A 45 1.72 14.63 16.00
N SER A 46 2.84 14.54 15.25
CA SER A 46 2.83 14.11 13.85
C SER A 46 4.20 13.60 13.41
N PHE A 47 4.21 12.73 12.39
CA PHE A 47 5.43 12.23 11.75
C PHE A 47 5.14 11.81 10.31
N THR A 48 6.17 11.78 9.48
CA THR A 48 6.06 11.40 8.06
C THR A 48 6.33 9.92 7.88
N LEU A 49 5.59 9.30 6.97
CA LEU A 49 5.83 7.94 6.52
C LEU A 49 6.73 7.91 5.27
N GLY A 50 7.23 6.73 4.93
CA GLY A 50 7.94 6.53 3.67
C GLY A 50 7.07 6.92 2.46
N THR A 51 7.68 7.54 1.45
CA THR A 51 7.00 8.02 0.22
C THR A 51 6.39 6.90 -0.62
N ASP A 52 6.74 5.66 -0.33
CA ASP A 52 6.18 4.44 -0.91
C ASP A 52 4.88 4.00 -0.23
N THR A 53 4.49 4.63 0.89
CA THR A 53 3.25 4.31 1.61
C THR A 53 2.04 4.89 0.89
N VAL A 54 1.12 4.03 0.49
CA VAL A 54 -0.16 4.41 -0.14
C VAL A 54 -1.23 4.66 0.91
N ASN A 55 -1.29 3.81 1.93
CA ASN A 55 -2.29 3.90 3.00
C ASN A 55 -1.82 3.17 4.26
N VAL A 56 -2.37 3.56 5.40
CA VAL A 56 -2.26 2.82 6.67
C VAL A 56 -3.61 2.15 6.93
N LEU A 57 -3.61 0.85 7.16
CA LEU A 57 -4.83 0.06 7.38
C LEU A 57 -5.25 0.10 8.84
N SER A 58 -4.33 -0.27 9.72
CA SER A 58 -4.53 -0.33 11.16
C SER A 58 -3.23 0.01 11.88
N ALA A 59 -3.33 0.45 13.11
CA ALA A 59 -2.17 0.77 13.93
C ALA A 59 -2.43 0.50 15.41
N VAL A 60 -1.35 0.29 16.14
CA VAL A 60 -1.33 0.20 17.59
C VAL A 60 -0.22 1.09 18.14
N ILE A 61 -0.37 1.54 19.36
CA ILE A 61 0.70 2.16 20.15
C ILE A 61 1.30 1.08 21.04
N ARG A 62 2.59 0.82 20.86
CA ARG A 62 3.35 -0.09 21.72
C ARG A 62 4.02 0.68 22.84
N ASP A 63 3.73 0.28 24.05
CA ASP A 63 4.35 0.78 25.26
C ASP A 63 5.31 -0.28 25.80
N SER A 64 6.60 0.06 25.83
CA SER A 64 7.67 -0.80 26.34
C SER A 64 8.22 -0.29 27.68
N SER A 65 7.57 0.68 28.32
CA SER A 65 8.10 1.36 29.51
C SER A 65 8.16 0.46 30.75
N THR A 66 7.40 -0.63 30.78
CA THR A 66 7.38 -1.59 31.90
C THR A 66 8.30 -2.78 31.72
N GLY A 67 9.13 -2.79 30.64
CA GLY A 67 9.98 -3.92 30.30
C GLY A 67 9.27 -5.06 29.55
N THR A 68 7.96 -4.92 29.34
CA THR A 68 7.13 -5.82 28.53
C THR A 68 6.39 -4.99 27.49
N ASP A 69 6.47 -5.40 26.22
CA ASP A 69 5.75 -4.74 25.14
C ASP A 69 4.25 -4.94 25.28
N THR A 70 3.52 -3.84 25.34
CA THR A 70 2.05 -3.84 25.39
C THR A 70 1.51 -3.07 24.21
N ASP A 71 0.78 -3.75 23.34
CA ASP A 71 0.15 -3.16 22.16
C ASP A 71 -1.27 -2.69 22.47
N ILE A 72 -1.53 -1.40 22.23
CA ILE A 72 -2.78 -0.75 22.53
C ILE A 72 -3.37 -0.23 21.24
N THR A 73 -4.55 -0.73 20.89
CA THR A 73 -5.25 -0.31 19.66
C THR A 73 -5.59 1.17 19.71
N ILE A 74 -5.40 1.85 18.58
CA ILE A 74 -5.78 3.25 18.38
C ILE A 74 -6.76 3.35 17.22
N GLU A 75 -7.65 4.32 17.29
CA GLU A 75 -8.71 4.53 16.32
C GLU A 75 -8.24 5.42 15.18
N ARG A 76 -8.60 5.04 13.94
CA ARG A 76 -8.40 5.91 12.79
C ARG A 76 -9.56 6.87 12.65
N ILE A 77 -9.26 8.16 12.65
CA ILE A 77 -10.26 9.24 12.49
C ILE A 77 -10.15 9.91 11.12
N SER A 78 -11.21 10.58 10.73
CA SER A 78 -11.26 11.38 9.50
C SER A 78 -10.51 12.72 9.67
N ARG A 79 -10.27 13.40 8.53
CA ARG A 79 -9.70 14.76 8.53
C ARG A 79 -10.59 15.73 9.33
N GLU A 80 -11.90 15.62 9.16
CA GLU A 80 -12.86 16.52 9.83
C GLU A 80 -12.86 16.30 11.34
N GLU A 81 -12.86 15.06 11.79
CA GLU A 81 -12.76 14.73 13.22
C GLU A 81 -11.46 15.25 13.81
N TYR A 82 -10.32 15.07 13.13
CA TYR A 82 -9.05 15.63 13.58
C TYR A 82 -9.06 17.17 13.59
N LEU A 83 -9.71 17.81 12.60
CA LEU A 83 -9.82 19.26 12.55
C LEU A 83 -10.63 19.81 13.74
N ASN A 84 -11.68 19.10 14.14
CA ASN A 84 -12.58 19.47 15.23
C ASN A 84 -11.98 19.24 16.62
N VAL A 85 -10.80 18.62 16.75
CA VAL A 85 -10.11 18.51 18.04
C VAL A 85 -9.75 19.91 18.56
N PRO A 86 -10.28 20.33 19.74
CA PRO A 86 -10.14 21.71 20.21
C PRO A 86 -8.71 22.07 20.59
N ASP A 87 -8.00 21.13 21.24
CA ASP A 87 -6.61 21.32 21.68
C ASP A 87 -5.74 20.16 21.21
N LYS A 88 -4.97 20.40 20.16
CA LYS A 88 -4.03 19.44 19.57
C LYS A 88 -2.71 19.34 20.33
N SER A 89 -2.49 20.21 21.31
CA SER A 89 -1.28 20.23 22.15
C SER A 89 -1.39 19.34 23.39
N THR A 90 -2.57 18.80 23.66
CA THR A 90 -2.78 17.86 24.76
C THR A 90 -1.84 16.68 24.66
N GLN A 91 -1.08 16.41 25.73
CA GLN A 91 -0.14 15.30 25.82
C GLN A 91 -0.72 14.17 26.67
N ALA A 92 -0.81 13.01 26.10
CA ALA A 92 -1.17 11.75 26.74
C ALA A 92 -0.78 10.58 25.84
N ARG A 93 -1.11 9.35 26.22
CA ARG A 93 -1.01 8.23 25.30
C ARG A 93 -1.94 8.43 24.12
N PRO A 94 -1.44 8.37 22.86
CA PRO A 94 -2.29 8.48 21.67
C PRO A 94 -3.40 7.44 21.67
N SER A 95 -4.62 7.88 21.37
CA SER A 95 -5.81 7.03 21.24
C SER A 95 -6.39 7.07 19.82
N GLN A 96 -6.05 8.10 19.06
CA GLN A 96 -6.56 8.31 17.72
C GLN A 96 -5.44 8.73 16.77
N PHE A 97 -5.61 8.41 15.49
CA PHE A 97 -4.69 8.87 14.44
C PHE A 97 -5.45 9.24 13.16
N TYR A 98 -4.92 10.23 12.45
CA TYR A 98 -5.35 10.64 11.12
C TYR A 98 -4.17 10.50 10.14
N VAL A 99 -4.43 10.03 8.92
CA VAL A 99 -3.42 9.92 7.87
C VAL A 99 -3.72 10.88 6.75
N GLU A 100 -2.84 11.87 6.57
CA GLU A 100 -2.87 12.77 5.43
C GLU A 100 -2.13 12.14 4.25
N ARG A 101 -2.88 11.79 3.19
CA ARG A 101 -2.37 11.14 1.99
C ARG A 101 -1.91 12.19 0.97
N THR A 102 -0.68 12.64 1.12
CA THR A 102 0.03 13.49 0.17
C THR A 102 1.17 12.71 -0.48
N ASN A 103 2.02 13.35 -1.28
CA ASN A 103 3.22 12.73 -1.85
C ASN A 103 4.18 12.20 -0.77
N THR A 104 4.17 12.82 0.41
CA THR A 104 4.83 12.32 1.62
C THR A 104 3.75 12.16 2.68
N PRO A 105 3.20 10.95 2.86
CA PRO A 105 2.11 10.74 3.79
C PRO A 105 2.53 11.08 5.21
N THR A 106 1.65 11.76 5.93
CA THR A 106 1.89 12.20 7.31
C THR A 106 0.82 11.61 8.23
N VAL A 107 1.25 11.04 9.33
CA VAL A 107 0.36 10.60 10.41
C VAL A 107 0.28 11.71 11.45
N TYR A 108 -0.93 12.03 11.86
CA TYR A 108 -1.22 12.92 12.98
C TYR A 108 -1.80 12.08 14.10
N LEU A 109 -1.31 12.29 15.31
CA LEU A 109 -1.73 11.59 16.52
C LEU A 109 -2.55 12.50 17.41
N TYR A 110 -3.52 11.93 18.09
CA TYR A 110 -4.24 12.63 19.16
C TYR A 110 -4.55 11.69 20.32
N PRO A 111 -4.25 12.10 21.56
CA PRO A 111 -3.33 13.18 21.96
C PRO A 111 -1.90 13.00 21.42
N SER A 112 -1.08 14.07 21.51
CA SER A 112 0.38 13.95 21.31
C SER A 112 0.99 13.07 22.40
N THR A 113 2.10 12.41 22.09
CA THR A 113 2.76 11.49 23.01
C THR A 113 3.25 12.20 24.29
N ASP A 114 2.98 11.64 25.45
CA ASP A 114 3.50 12.09 26.76
C ASP A 114 4.87 11.49 27.10
N LYS A 115 5.22 10.35 26.51
CA LYS A 115 6.51 9.65 26.66
C LYS A 115 6.92 8.98 25.34
N VAL A 116 7.95 8.16 25.39
CA VAL A 116 8.42 7.37 24.25
C VAL A 116 7.45 6.20 24.01
N TYR A 117 7.02 6.03 22.77
CA TYR A 117 6.22 4.91 22.29
C TYR A 117 6.74 4.42 20.95
N THR A 118 6.25 3.26 20.51
CA THR A 118 6.42 2.80 19.13
C THR A 118 5.06 2.73 18.46
N PHE A 119 4.91 3.42 17.34
CA PHE A 119 3.73 3.31 16.47
C PHE A 119 3.96 2.11 15.56
N VAL A 120 3.20 1.03 15.76
CA VAL A 120 3.26 -0.18 14.94
C VAL A 120 2.02 -0.21 14.07
N TYR A 121 2.21 -0.37 12.76
CA TYR A 121 1.11 -0.23 11.81
C TYR A 121 1.25 -1.18 10.63
N TYR A 122 0.10 -1.56 10.04
CA TYR A 122 0.05 -2.21 8.74
C TYR A 122 -0.17 -1.16 7.66
N ARG A 123 0.72 -1.13 6.68
CA ARG A 123 0.64 -0.21 5.55
C ARG A 123 0.47 -0.95 4.23
N ILE A 124 -0.21 -0.29 3.30
CA ILE A 124 -0.13 -0.62 1.88
C ILE A 124 1.01 0.19 1.30
N ARG A 125 2.01 -0.48 0.74
CA ARG A 125 3.08 0.19 0.00
C ARG A 125 2.86 0.09 -1.51
N ARG A 126 3.44 0.99 -2.24
CA ARG A 126 3.45 0.95 -3.69
C ARG A 126 4.29 -0.25 -4.17
N ILE A 127 3.83 -0.94 -5.21
CA ILE A 127 4.64 -1.94 -5.90
C ILE A 127 5.94 -1.25 -6.38
N GLN A 128 7.08 -1.83 -6.02
CA GLN A 128 8.36 -1.25 -6.39
C GLN A 128 8.56 -1.31 -7.92
N ASP A 129 9.13 -0.25 -8.47
CA ASP A 129 9.50 -0.20 -9.87
C ASP A 129 10.46 -1.34 -10.23
N ALA A 130 10.39 -1.81 -11.47
CA ALA A 130 11.30 -2.84 -11.97
C ALA A 130 12.80 -2.43 -11.93
N GLY A 131 13.09 -1.20 -11.48
CA GLY A 131 14.44 -0.69 -11.24
C GLY A 131 15.36 -0.82 -12.45
N ASP A 132 16.62 -1.19 -12.22
CA ASP A 132 17.58 -1.54 -13.26
C ASP A 132 17.37 -2.99 -13.73
N TYR A 133 18.00 -3.36 -14.87
CA TYR A 133 17.84 -4.67 -15.52
C TYR A 133 18.17 -5.88 -14.62
N THR A 134 18.80 -5.67 -13.51
CA THR A 134 19.19 -6.69 -12.52
C THR A 134 18.19 -6.84 -11.39
N ASN A 135 17.21 -5.95 -11.27
CA ASN A 135 16.23 -6.00 -10.18
C ASN A 135 15.11 -7.01 -10.51
N THR A 136 14.78 -7.83 -9.51
CA THR A 136 13.60 -8.68 -9.57
C THR A 136 12.38 -7.82 -9.22
N ALA A 137 11.35 -7.88 -10.06
CA ALA A 137 10.09 -7.21 -9.76
C ALA A 137 9.48 -7.81 -8.49
N ASP A 138 9.03 -6.94 -7.58
CA ASP A 138 8.34 -7.32 -6.35
C ASP A 138 6.88 -7.68 -6.66
N VAL A 139 6.69 -8.80 -7.34
CA VAL A 139 5.39 -9.29 -7.78
C VAL A 139 5.27 -10.77 -7.52
N ASN A 140 4.13 -11.18 -6.97
CA ASN A 140 3.85 -12.58 -6.71
C ASN A 140 3.90 -13.40 -8.01
N PHE A 141 4.47 -14.62 -7.95
CA PHE A 141 4.67 -15.51 -9.10
C PHE A 141 3.39 -15.76 -9.91
N ARG A 142 2.21 -15.77 -9.29
CA ARG A 142 0.91 -15.98 -9.95
C ARG A 142 0.56 -14.86 -10.94
N PHE A 143 1.16 -13.68 -10.79
CA PHE A 143 0.97 -12.56 -11.70
C PHE A 143 1.97 -12.51 -12.86
N LEU A 144 2.94 -13.43 -12.94
CA LEU A 144 3.90 -13.45 -14.05
C LEU A 144 3.24 -13.56 -15.43
N PRO A 145 2.24 -14.43 -15.67
CA PRO A 145 1.52 -14.45 -16.95
C PRO A 145 0.88 -13.09 -17.26
N CYS A 146 0.27 -12.47 -16.26
CA CYS A 146 -0.37 -11.17 -16.37
C CYS A 146 0.64 -10.04 -16.67
N ILE A 147 1.87 -10.10 -16.13
CA ILE A 147 2.96 -9.17 -16.51
C ILE A 147 3.28 -9.30 -17.99
N VAL A 148 3.43 -10.52 -18.48
CA VAL A 148 3.80 -10.77 -19.88
C VAL A 148 2.71 -10.27 -20.82
N SER A 149 1.44 -10.65 -20.60
CA SER A 149 0.32 -10.21 -21.44
C SER A 149 0.07 -8.70 -21.31
N GLY A 150 0.17 -8.13 -20.11
CA GLY A 150 0.02 -6.71 -19.85
C GLY A 150 1.13 -5.87 -20.50
N LEU A 151 2.39 -6.32 -20.41
CA LEU A 151 3.50 -5.65 -21.08
C LEU A 151 3.36 -5.75 -22.61
N ALA A 152 2.94 -6.90 -23.15
CA ALA A 152 2.66 -7.06 -24.58
C ALA A 152 1.55 -6.11 -25.04
N TYR A 153 0.48 -5.96 -24.26
CA TYR A 153 -0.58 -4.99 -24.52
C TYR A 153 -0.04 -3.56 -24.51
N GLN A 154 0.69 -3.15 -23.49
CA GLN A 154 1.25 -1.80 -23.39
C GLN A 154 2.21 -1.47 -24.52
N LEU A 155 3.02 -2.44 -24.96
CA LEU A 155 3.94 -2.27 -26.09
C LEU A 155 3.19 -2.23 -27.42
N SER A 156 2.09 -2.95 -27.57
CA SER A 156 1.30 -2.94 -28.80
C SER A 156 0.72 -1.57 -29.12
N LEU A 157 0.42 -0.75 -28.13
CA LEU A 157 -0.01 0.63 -28.34
C LEU A 157 0.98 1.47 -29.14
N LYS A 158 2.28 1.10 -29.11
CA LYS A 158 3.35 1.82 -29.80
C LYS A 158 3.83 1.11 -31.06
N PHE A 159 3.89 -0.22 -31.03
CA PHE A 159 4.62 -1.00 -32.05
C PHE A 159 3.72 -1.91 -32.88
N ALA A 160 2.48 -2.17 -32.48
CA ALA A 160 1.55 -3.08 -33.18
C ALA A 160 0.09 -2.70 -32.92
N PRO A 161 -0.39 -1.53 -33.40
CA PRO A 161 -1.73 -1.02 -33.08
C PRO A 161 -2.86 -1.94 -33.59
N ASP A 162 -2.62 -2.75 -34.59
CA ASP A 162 -3.53 -3.79 -35.11
C ASP A 162 -3.83 -4.92 -34.11
N ARG A 163 -2.94 -5.14 -33.14
CA ARG A 163 -3.08 -6.20 -32.13
C ARG A 163 -3.57 -5.73 -30.77
N VAL A 164 -3.78 -4.46 -30.60
CA VAL A 164 -4.15 -3.85 -29.29
C VAL A 164 -5.39 -4.50 -28.70
N THR A 165 -6.46 -4.66 -29.49
CA THR A 165 -7.73 -5.21 -28.98
C THR A 165 -7.59 -6.65 -28.51
N THR A 166 -6.89 -7.49 -29.26
CA THR A 166 -6.67 -8.90 -28.92
C THR A 166 -5.79 -9.03 -27.68
N LEU A 167 -4.67 -8.27 -27.62
CA LEU A 167 -3.75 -8.33 -26.51
C LEU A 167 -4.36 -7.75 -25.22
N LYS A 168 -5.22 -6.73 -25.34
CA LYS A 168 -5.98 -6.22 -24.20
C LYS A 168 -6.93 -7.28 -23.64
N ALA A 169 -7.66 -8.02 -24.49
CA ALA A 169 -8.59 -9.06 -24.04
C ALA A 169 -7.86 -10.18 -23.29
N ILE A 170 -6.71 -10.64 -23.80
CA ILE A 170 -5.87 -11.64 -23.16
C ILE A 170 -5.37 -11.13 -21.79
N TYR A 171 -4.89 -9.89 -21.75
CA TYR A 171 -4.42 -9.28 -20.52
C TYR A 171 -5.51 -9.18 -19.46
N GLU A 172 -6.72 -8.72 -19.82
CA GLU A 172 -7.83 -8.61 -18.87
C GLU A 172 -8.29 -9.98 -18.34
N GLU A 173 -8.25 -11.02 -19.17
CA GLU A 173 -8.54 -12.39 -18.74
C GLU A 173 -7.48 -12.91 -17.75
N ASP A 174 -6.20 -12.76 -18.07
CA ASP A 174 -5.11 -13.15 -17.19
C ASP A 174 -5.14 -12.38 -15.86
N PHE A 175 -5.45 -11.07 -15.94
CA PHE A 175 -5.61 -10.22 -14.77
C PHE A 175 -6.77 -10.68 -13.88
N ALA A 176 -7.94 -10.92 -14.46
CA ALA A 176 -9.11 -11.37 -13.72
C ALA A 176 -8.86 -12.71 -13.02
N ARG A 177 -8.16 -13.63 -13.69
CA ARG A 177 -7.77 -14.93 -13.13
C ARG A 177 -6.80 -14.76 -11.95
N ALA A 178 -5.74 -13.96 -12.10
CA ALA A 178 -4.77 -13.70 -11.06
C ALA A 178 -5.39 -12.95 -9.87
N ALA A 179 -6.25 -11.96 -10.12
CA ALA A 179 -6.91 -11.17 -9.10
C ALA A 179 -7.98 -11.96 -8.31
N SER A 180 -8.60 -12.97 -8.91
CA SER A 180 -9.56 -13.84 -8.20
C SER A 180 -8.91 -14.63 -7.07
N GLU A 181 -7.63 -14.97 -7.22
CA GLU A 181 -6.82 -15.67 -6.22
C GLU A 181 -6.20 -14.72 -5.17
N ASP A 182 -6.22 -13.40 -5.43
CA ASP A 182 -5.65 -12.37 -4.57
C ASP A 182 -6.72 -11.80 -3.61
N ARG A 183 -7.60 -12.66 -3.10
CA ARG A 183 -8.62 -12.28 -2.11
C ARG A 183 -8.24 -12.82 -0.75
N ASP A 184 -8.51 -12.00 0.28
CA ASP A 184 -8.44 -12.47 1.65
C ASP A 184 -9.52 -13.55 1.87
N THR A 185 -9.07 -14.75 2.26
CA THR A 185 -9.95 -15.91 2.52
C THR A 185 -10.45 -15.95 3.97
N ALA A 186 -10.26 -14.88 4.75
CA ALA A 186 -10.77 -14.81 6.10
C ALA A 186 -12.30 -14.86 6.09
N SER A 187 -12.88 -15.91 6.67
CA SER A 187 -14.31 -16.03 6.83
C SER A 187 -14.81 -15.06 7.91
N VAL A 188 -15.54 -14.04 7.50
CA VAL A 188 -16.29 -13.17 8.43
C VAL A 188 -17.61 -13.86 8.75
N SER A 189 -17.72 -14.50 9.92
CA SER A 189 -18.98 -15.01 10.42
C SER A 189 -19.70 -13.89 11.19
N PHE A 190 -20.79 -13.35 10.66
CA PHE A 190 -21.71 -12.54 11.42
C PHE A 190 -22.63 -13.47 12.21
N VAL A 191 -22.49 -13.51 13.52
CA VAL A 191 -23.49 -14.10 14.40
C VAL A 191 -24.48 -12.98 14.72
N PRO A 192 -25.75 -13.06 14.28
CA PRO A 192 -26.75 -12.10 14.72
C PRO A 192 -26.91 -12.22 16.22
N ASP A 193 -26.76 -11.12 16.95
CA ASP A 193 -27.12 -11.05 18.35
C ASP A 193 -28.66 -11.06 18.43
N LEU A 194 -29.20 -12.25 18.67
CA LEU A 194 -30.61 -12.42 18.97
C LEU A 194 -30.76 -12.09 20.46
N GLY A 195 -30.88 -10.78 20.74
CA GLY A 195 -31.10 -10.28 22.08
C GLY A 195 -32.25 -11.03 22.77
N SER A 196 -31.94 -11.63 23.90
CA SER A 196 -32.86 -12.23 24.86
C SER A 196 -33.42 -11.15 25.79
#